data_510d7d2beba3570aab7a35a08c3b949c
#
_entry.id   510d7d2beba3570aab7a35a08c3b949c
#
_cell.length_a   1.000
_cell.length_b   1.000
_cell.length_c   1.000
_cell.angle_alpha   90.00
_cell.angle_beta   90.00
_cell.angle_gamma   90.00
#
_symmetry.space_group_name_H-M   'P 1'
#
loop_
_entity.id
_entity.type
_entity.pdbx_description
1 polymer ?
#
loop_
_entity_poly.entity_id
_entity_poly.type
_entity_poly.pdbx_seq_one_letter_code
_entity_poly.pdbx_strand_id
1 'polypeptide(L)'
;KANFMRNSLVDRRLTESRLKKLKANAGEHKCKIYLVHGNMTDEEMLGLYTSDNIHAFINIAHGEGFGLPIFEAAYSGLPVIAPNWGGQKDFLNAKVTRAAKLKSGRRKPKTKTKFLATDVDYRVAQIQKEAVWENVLIEQSMWCYPQAGSYKKALRNVYKNYDRAVSKAKTLKEIITTEFTEEKQNQKFVDAVLEALNGYNSMPEQVVTL
;
A
#
# COMPACT_ATOMS: atom_id res chain seq x y z
N LYS A 1 11.33 -6.12 7.58
CA LYS A 1 12.12 -6.83 6.56
C LYS A 1 12.78 -5.82 5.62
N ALA A 2 14.04 -6.01 5.26
CA ALA A 2 14.76 -5.14 4.34
C ALA A 2 15.55 -5.95 3.30
N ASN A 3 15.48 -5.52 2.06
CA ASN A 3 16.40 -5.89 0.99
C ASN A 3 17.18 -4.63 0.62
N PHE A 4 18.47 -4.76 0.42
CA PHE A 4 19.29 -3.64 0.03
C PHE A 4 20.40 -4.13 -0.92
N MET A 5 20.52 -3.49 -2.08
CA MET A 5 21.46 -3.86 -3.15
C MET A 5 21.42 -5.36 -3.49
N ARG A 6 22.55 -6.07 -3.29
CA ARG A 6 22.69 -7.51 -3.58
C ARG A 6 22.37 -8.42 -2.38
N ASN A 7 21.88 -7.86 -1.28
CA ASN A 7 21.61 -8.58 -0.03
C ASN A 7 22.84 -9.31 0.55
N SER A 8 24.03 -8.77 0.30
CA SER A 8 25.28 -9.31 0.81
C SER A 8 25.44 -9.03 2.32
N LEU A 9 26.45 -9.68 2.95
CA LEU A 9 26.82 -9.38 4.34
C LEU A 9 27.25 -7.90 4.53
N VAL A 10 27.86 -7.29 3.51
CA VAL A 10 28.23 -5.88 3.54
C VAL A 10 26.97 -5.01 3.55
N ASP A 11 26.00 -5.31 2.70
CA ASP A 11 24.73 -4.59 2.64
C ASP A 11 23.94 -4.70 3.95
N ARG A 12 23.99 -5.88 4.57
CA ARG A 12 23.43 -6.10 5.91
C ARG A 12 24.10 -5.20 6.96
N ARG A 13 25.43 -5.17 7.00
CA ARG A 13 26.19 -4.33 7.96
C ARG A 13 25.91 -2.84 7.75
N LEU A 14 25.79 -2.39 6.50
CA LEU A 14 25.40 -1.01 6.18
C LEU A 14 24.00 -0.70 6.71
N THR A 15 23.04 -1.60 6.51
CA THR A 15 21.67 -1.47 7.01
C THR A 15 21.64 -1.43 8.55
N GLU A 16 22.36 -2.32 9.21
CA GLU A 16 22.51 -2.35 10.67
C GLU A 16 23.14 -1.05 11.20
N SER A 17 24.17 -0.54 10.54
CA SER A 17 24.81 0.72 10.92
C SER A 17 23.85 1.92 10.80
N ARG A 18 23.06 1.98 9.72
CA ARG A 18 22.02 3.00 9.54
C ARG A 18 20.96 2.92 10.64
N LEU A 19 20.48 1.72 10.96
CA LEU A 19 19.52 1.50 12.04
C LEU A 19 20.08 1.91 13.40
N LYS A 20 21.35 1.62 13.70
CA LYS A 20 22.01 2.06 14.93
C LYS A 20 22.04 3.60 15.04
N LYS A 21 22.37 4.31 13.95
CA LYS A 21 22.33 5.78 13.91
C LYS A 21 20.93 6.33 14.14
N LEU A 22 19.92 5.77 13.46
CA LEU A 22 18.52 6.17 13.62
C LEU A 22 18.04 5.96 15.06
N LYS A 23 18.38 4.81 15.68
CA LYS A 23 18.05 4.53 17.08
C LYS A 23 18.70 5.55 18.03
N ALA A 24 19.96 5.86 17.82
CA ALA A 24 20.67 6.85 18.64
C ALA A 24 20.02 8.25 18.53
N ASN A 25 19.64 8.66 17.30
CA ASN A 25 18.96 9.94 17.08
C ASN A 25 17.53 9.99 17.65
N ALA A 26 16.85 8.84 17.75
CA ALA A 26 15.51 8.75 18.30
C ALA A 26 15.47 8.86 19.84
N GLY A 27 16.61 8.77 20.52
CA GLY A 27 16.72 8.76 21.97
C GLY A 27 16.18 7.47 22.62
N GLU A 28 15.77 7.56 23.88
CA GLU A 28 15.24 6.41 24.60
C GLU A 28 13.95 5.87 23.99
N HIS A 29 13.89 4.57 23.80
CA HIS A 29 12.70 3.86 23.31
C HIS A 29 12.55 2.49 23.99
N LYS A 30 11.31 2.13 24.27
CA LYS A 30 10.97 0.86 24.94
C LYS A 30 10.72 -0.30 23.96
N CYS A 31 10.52 0.01 22.67
CA CYS A 31 10.23 -1.01 21.67
C CYS A 31 11.49 -1.78 21.26
N LYS A 32 11.35 -3.08 21.03
CA LYS A 32 12.37 -3.91 20.40
C LYS A 32 12.30 -3.73 18.89
N ILE A 33 13.45 -3.63 18.25
CA ILE A 33 13.56 -3.50 16.79
C ILE A 33 14.36 -4.70 16.27
N TYR A 34 13.74 -5.47 15.38
CA TYR A 34 14.35 -6.62 14.73
C TYR A 34 14.57 -6.32 13.25
N LEU A 35 15.74 -6.67 12.73
CA LEU A 35 16.05 -6.56 11.31
C LEU A 35 16.04 -7.96 10.70
N VAL A 36 15.11 -8.19 9.79
CA VAL A 36 15.13 -9.34 8.87
C VAL A 36 15.70 -8.82 7.55
N HIS A 37 16.89 -9.30 7.18
CA HIS A 37 17.59 -8.85 5.98
C HIS A 37 17.86 -10.04 5.04
N GLY A 38 17.75 -9.79 3.74
CA GLY A 38 18.02 -10.78 2.71
C GLY A 38 16.77 -11.28 1.99
N ASN A 39 16.95 -12.22 1.09
CA ASN A 39 15.86 -12.85 0.36
C ASN A 39 15.08 -13.78 1.28
N MET A 40 13.82 -13.94 0.98
CA MET A 40 12.91 -14.90 1.58
C MET A 40 12.14 -15.59 0.44
N THR A 41 11.83 -16.85 0.64
CA THR A 41 10.93 -17.56 -0.29
C THR A 41 9.49 -17.05 -0.12
N ASP A 42 8.61 -17.43 -1.04
CA ASP A 42 7.19 -17.07 -0.96
C ASP A 42 6.53 -17.65 0.28
N GLU A 43 6.91 -18.89 0.66
CA GLU A 43 6.43 -19.54 1.90
C GLU A 43 6.91 -18.81 3.16
N GLU A 44 8.17 -18.37 3.18
CA GLU A 44 8.72 -17.59 4.30
C GLU A 44 8.03 -16.23 4.41
N MET A 45 7.77 -15.55 3.27
CA MET A 45 7.02 -14.29 3.24
C MET A 45 5.58 -14.49 3.69
N LEU A 46 4.90 -15.54 3.21
CA LEU A 46 3.56 -15.89 3.68
C LEU A 46 3.55 -16.17 5.19
N GLY A 47 4.52 -16.96 5.67
CA GLY A 47 4.70 -17.25 7.09
C GLY A 47 4.91 -15.97 7.92
N LEU A 48 5.64 -14.98 7.38
CA LEU A 48 5.81 -13.69 8.02
C LEU A 48 4.47 -12.92 8.13
N TYR A 49 3.68 -12.85 7.04
CA TYR A 49 2.42 -12.13 7.03
C TYR A 49 1.31 -12.81 7.84
N THR A 50 1.38 -14.12 8.03
CA THR A 50 0.37 -14.90 8.77
C THR A 50 0.80 -15.25 10.19
N SER A 51 1.99 -14.80 10.63
CA SER A 51 2.50 -15.06 11.98
C SER A 51 1.63 -14.41 13.05
N ASP A 52 1.28 -15.16 14.11
CA ASP A 52 0.56 -14.66 15.28
C ASP A 52 1.32 -13.55 16.05
N ASN A 53 2.62 -13.42 15.81
CA ASN A 53 3.44 -12.38 16.40
C ASN A 53 3.45 -11.07 15.61
N ILE A 54 2.84 -11.04 14.42
CA ILE A 54 2.79 -9.86 13.56
C ILE A 54 1.34 -9.38 13.46
N HIS A 55 1.09 -8.19 13.94
CA HIS A 55 -0.24 -7.65 14.12
C HIS A 55 -0.63 -6.60 13.09
N ALA A 56 0.31 -6.02 12.38
CA ALA A 56 0.04 -5.05 11.33
C ALA A 56 1.22 -4.91 10.36
N PHE A 57 0.92 -4.61 9.13
CA PHE A 57 1.87 -4.18 8.11
C PHE A 57 1.87 -2.66 8.00
N ILE A 58 3.03 -2.06 7.87
CA ILE A 58 3.19 -0.60 7.82
C ILE A 58 4.01 -0.25 6.58
N ASN A 59 3.46 0.61 5.74
CA ASN A 59 4.19 1.25 4.65
C ASN A 59 3.88 2.76 4.65
N ILE A 60 4.92 3.56 4.80
CA ILE A 60 4.87 5.02 4.73
C ILE A 60 5.83 5.55 3.66
N ALA A 61 6.02 4.79 2.58
CA ALA A 61 6.83 5.19 1.45
C ALA A 61 6.25 6.43 0.75
N HIS A 62 7.13 7.15 0.05
CA HIS A 62 6.76 8.34 -0.71
C HIS A 62 5.89 8.03 -1.95
N GLY A 63 5.93 6.81 -2.43
CA GLY A 63 5.13 6.31 -3.55
C GLY A 63 5.36 4.82 -3.77
N GLU A 64 4.36 4.19 -4.33
CA GLU A 64 4.38 2.81 -4.76
C GLU A 64 3.72 2.73 -6.14
N GLY A 65 4.29 1.99 -7.06
CA GLY A 65 3.69 1.73 -8.36
C GLY A 65 2.37 0.97 -8.20
N PHE A 66 2.41 -0.20 -7.61
CA PHE A 66 1.25 -0.98 -7.18
C PHE A 66 1.24 -1.20 -5.67
N GLY A 67 2.41 -1.43 -5.07
CA GLY A 67 2.56 -1.72 -3.64
C GLY A 67 2.41 -3.20 -3.33
N LEU A 68 3.13 -4.08 -4.05
CA LEU A 68 3.06 -5.54 -3.86
C LEU A 68 3.17 -5.97 -2.39
N PRO A 69 4.12 -5.47 -1.57
CA PRO A 69 4.17 -5.87 -0.16
C PRO A 69 2.93 -5.46 0.64
N ILE A 70 2.29 -4.35 0.29
CA ILE A 70 1.04 -3.91 0.90
C ILE A 70 -0.11 -4.85 0.48
N PHE A 71 -0.13 -5.22 -0.80
CA PHE A 71 -1.11 -6.14 -1.37
C PHE A 71 -1.00 -7.52 -0.72
N GLU A 72 0.19 -8.09 -0.62
CA GLU A 72 0.46 -9.39 0.00
C GLU A 72 0.03 -9.43 1.46
N ALA A 73 0.34 -8.38 2.23
CA ALA A 73 -0.11 -8.24 3.61
C ALA A 73 -1.64 -8.17 3.71
N ALA A 74 -2.29 -7.40 2.85
CA ALA A 74 -3.75 -7.29 2.80
C ALA A 74 -4.42 -8.58 2.34
N TYR A 75 -3.86 -9.27 1.34
CA TYR A 75 -4.29 -10.58 0.86
C TYR A 75 -4.19 -11.64 1.97
N SER A 76 -3.16 -11.57 2.79
CA SER A 76 -2.99 -12.45 3.97
C SER A 76 -3.97 -12.11 5.11
N GLY A 77 -4.64 -10.97 5.05
CA GLY A 77 -5.58 -10.52 6.09
C GLY A 77 -4.95 -9.74 7.24
N LEU A 78 -3.70 -9.29 7.06
CA LEU A 78 -3.00 -8.50 8.05
C LEU A 78 -3.50 -7.04 8.00
N PRO A 79 -3.82 -6.39 9.13
CA PRO A 79 -4.14 -4.97 9.18
C PRO A 79 -3.05 -4.11 8.56
N VAL A 80 -3.41 -3.22 7.64
CA VAL A 80 -2.48 -2.32 6.94
C VAL A 80 -2.58 -0.90 7.49
N ILE A 81 -1.42 -0.26 7.66
CA ILE A 81 -1.27 1.18 7.95
C ILE A 81 -0.49 1.81 6.79
N ALA A 82 -1.14 2.67 6.03
CA ALA A 82 -0.53 3.30 4.85
C ALA A 82 -1.25 4.61 4.50
N PRO A 83 -0.59 5.56 3.79
CA PRO A 83 -1.28 6.69 3.20
C PRO A 83 -2.19 6.23 2.05
N ASN A 84 -3.31 6.91 1.87
CA ASN A 84 -4.21 6.69 0.73
C ASN A 84 -3.68 7.38 -0.53
N TRP A 85 -2.51 6.94 -1.00
CA TRP A 85 -1.73 7.53 -2.08
C TRP A 85 -1.11 6.45 -2.97
N GLY A 86 -0.82 6.80 -4.24
CA GLY A 86 -0.16 5.89 -5.19
C GLY A 86 -1.04 4.71 -5.63
N GLY A 87 -0.40 3.68 -6.19
CA GLY A 87 -1.08 2.53 -6.78
C GLY A 87 -1.81 1.64 -5.77
N GLN A 88 -1.41 1.64 -4.50
CA GLN A 88 -2.14 0.88 -3.47
C GLN A 88 -3.61 1.33 -3.29
N LYS A 89 -3.98 2.50 -3.81
CA LYS A 89 -5.39 2.95 -3.82
C LYS A 89 -6.32 2.01 -4.55
N ASP A 90 -5.82 1.30 -5.55
CA ASP A 90 -6.63 0.44 -6.41
C ASP A 90 -7.22 -0.75 -5.67
N PHE A 91 -6.55 -1.24 -4.63
CA PHE A 91 -7.02 -2.36 -3.82
C PHE A 91 -7.36 -1.98 -2.38
N LEU A 92 -6.81 -0.90 -1.81
CA LEU A 92 -7.15 -0.44 -0.46
C LEU A 92 -8.47 0.32 -0.40
N ASN A 93 -8.94 0.90 -1.53
CA ASN A 93 -10.25 1.52 -1.64
C ASN A 93 -11.22 0.53 -2.28
N ALA A 94 -12.19 0.07 -1.52
CA ALA A 94 -13.14 -0.93 -1.97
C ALA A 94 -14.59 -0.49 -1.80
N LYS A 95 -15.46 -0.96 -2.69
CA LYS A 95 -16.90 -0.77 -2.61
C LYS A 95 -17.47 -1.68 -1.53
N VAL A 96 -17.97 -1.10 -0.45
CA VAL A 96 -18.59 -1.84 0.66
C VAL A 96 -20.07 -1.55 0.68
N THR A 97 -20.89 -2.59 0.53
CA THR A 97 -22.35 -2.50 0.62
C THR A 97 -22.81 -2.81 2.03
N ARG A 98 -23.59 -1.93 2.61
CA ARG A 98 -24.21 -2.13 3.92
C ARG A 98 -25.72 -1.88 3.83
N ALA A 99 -26.49 -2.64 4.60
CA ALA A 99 -27.92 -2.36 4.78
C ALA A 99 -28.08 -1.05 5.56
N ALA A 100 -28.57 0.00 4.91
CA ALA A 100 -28.89 1.28 5.54
C ALA A 100 -30.36 1.32 5.96
N LYS A 101 -30.65 1.71 7.20
CA LYS A 101 -32.00 1.88 7.71
C LYS A 101 -32.59 3.17 7.14
N LEU A 102 -33.73 3.09 6.46
CA LEU A 102 -34.51 4.23 5.99
C LEU A 102 -35.35 4.81 7.14
N LYS A 103 -35.78 6.07 7.00
CA LYS A 103 -36.73 6.71 7.95
C LYS A 103 -38.03 5.90 8.12
N SER A 104 -38.43 5.14 7.08
CA SER A 104 -39.60 4.22 7.11
C SER A 104 -39.36 2.92 7.87
N GLY A 105 -38.17 2.71 8.48
CA GLY A 105 -37.81 1.43 9.12
C GLY A 105 -37.31 0.36 8.17
N ARG A 106 -37.54 0.46 6.86
CA ARG A 106 -37.03 -0.48 5.84
C ARG A 106 -35.53 -0.35 5.69
N ARG A 107 -34.84 -1.43 5.32
CA ARG A 107 -33.40 -1.43 5.00
C ARG A 107 -33.19 -1.43 3.49
N LYS A 108 -32.35 -0.52 2.99
CA LYS A 108 -31.95 -0.48 1.60
C LYS A 108 -30.40 -0.66 1.53
N PRO A 109 -29.89 -1.49 0.62
CA PRO A 109 -28.44 -1.59 0.43
C PRO A 109 -27.87 -0.22 0.00
N LYS A 110 -26.81 0.19 0.65
CA LYS A 110 -26.04 1.40 0.31
C LYS A 110 -24.58 1.05 0.12
N THR A 111 -24.11 1.22 -1.11
CA THR A 111 -22.71 1.00 -1.47
C THR A 111 -21.93 2.31 -1.34
N LYS A 112 -20.77 2.24 -0.69
CA LYS A 112 -19.82 3.35 -0.60
C LYS A 112 -18.41 2.83 -0.78
N THR A 113 -17.59 3.59 -1.49
CA THR A 113 -16.14 3.35 -1.50
C THR A 113 -15.57 3.71 -0.13
N LYS A 114 -14.78 2.81 0.43
CA LYS A 114 -14.11 2.98 1.72
C LYS A 114 -12.65 2.59 1.60
N PHE A 115 -11.80 3.38 2.25
CA PHE A 115 -10.42 3.00 2.52
C PHE A 115 -10.40 1.97 3.65
N LEU A 116 -9.99 0.74 3.34
CA LEU A 116 -10.04 -0.39 4.28
C LEU A 116 -8.75 -0.62 5.06
N ALA A 117 -7.73 0.20 4.83
CA ALA A 117 -6.55 0.29 5.69
C ALA A 117 -6.72 1.35 6.79
N THR A 118 -5.74 1.49 7.66
CA THR A 118 -5.63 2.63 8.59
C THR A 118 -4.86 3.73 7.90
N ASP A 119 -5.54 4.85 7.67
CA ASP A 119 -5.03 5.98 6.91
C ASP A 119 -3.97 6.78 7.66
N VAL A 120 -2.99 7.27 6.91
CA VAL A 120 -1.95 8.19 7.37
C VAL A 120 -2.01 9.44 6.52
N ASP A 121 -2.33 10.58 7.13
CA ASP A 121 -2.35 11.86 6.44
C ASP A 121 -0.97 12.18 5.84
N TYR A 122 -0.97 12.84 4.71
CA TYR A 122 0.24 13.20 3.98
C TYR A 122 0.13 14.59 3.35
N ARG A 123 1.24 15.11 2.91
CA ARG A 123 1.33 16.26 2.01
C ARG A 123 2.03 15.83 0.72
N VAL A 124 1.67 16.43 -0.39
CA VAL A 124 2.41 16.29 -1.65
C VAL A 124 3.37 17.47 -1.77
N ALA A 125 4.63 17.18 -2.02
CA ALA A 125 5.68 18.18 -2.19
C ALA A 125 6.74 17.67 -3.16
N GLN A 126 7.57 18.57 -3.68
CA GLN A 126 8.70 18.22 -4.54
C GLN A 126 9.61 17.20 -3.86
N ILE A 127 10.25 16.38 -4.66
CA ILE A 127 11.24 15.42 -4.20
C ILE A 127 12.44 16.13 -3.57
N GLN A 128 13.14 15.42 -2.71
CA GLN A 128 14.40 15.89 -2.15
C GLN A 128 15.46 15.96 -3.25
N LYS A 129 16.34 16.96 -3.20
CA LYS A 129 17.41 17.14 -4.20
C LYS A 129 18.29 15.89 -4.34
N GLU A 130 18.53 15.21 -3.23
CA GLU A 130 19.33 13.97 -3.16
C GLU A 130 18.64 12.77 -3.80
N ALA A 131 17.34 12.88 -4.08
CA ALA A 131 16.55 11.84 -4.75
C ALA A 131 16.41 12.07 -6.26
N VAL A 132 16.88 13.22 -6.75
CA VAL A 132 16.88 13.51 -8.18
C VAL A 132 17.78 12.49 -8.90
N TRP A 133 17.21 11.84 -9.92
CA TRP A 133 17.91 10.90 -10.75
C TRP A 133 17.67 11.31 -12.20
N GLU A 134 18.71 11.79 -12.84
CA GLU A 134 18.64 12.32 -14.19
C GLU A 134 17.89 11.38 -15.15
N ASN A 135 16.99 11.93 -15.93
CA ASN A 135 16.10 11.25 -16.88
C ASN A 135 15.11 10.23 -16.25
N VAL A 136 15.06 10.08 -14.93
CA VAL A 136 14.13 9.17 -14.25
C VAL A 136 13.27 9.90 -13.22
N LEU A 137 13.89 10.64 -12.32
CA LEU A 137 13.23 11.45 -11.30
C LEU A 137 13.70 12.89 -11.41
N ILE A 138 12.95 13.72 -12.13
CA ILE A 138 13.28 15.12 -12.34
C ILE A 138 12.96 15.96 -11.08
N GLU A 139 13.63 17.09 -10.92
CA GLU A 139 13.49 17.96 -9.75
C GLU A 139 12.04 18.40 -9.47
N GLN A 140 11.24 18.54 -10.53
CA GLN A 140 9.81 18.92 -10.44
C GLN A 140 8.90 17.77 -10.03
N SER A 141 9.41 16.55 -9.94
CA SER A 141 8.62 15.39 -9.49
C SER A 141 8.07 15.60 -8.09
N MET A 142 6.89 15.07 -7.84
CA MET A 142 6.18 15.24 -6.58
C MET A 142 6.04 13.91 -5.85
N TRP A 143 6.32 13.94 -4.54
CA TRP A 143 6.18 12.79 -3.66
C TRP A 143 5.15 13.02 -2.54
N CYS A 144 4.59 11.93 -2.08
CA CYS A 144 3.83 11.87 -0.84
C CYS A 144 4.78 11.91 0.36
N TYR A 145 4.54 12.82 1.28
CA TYR A 145 5.27 12.91 2.56
C TYR A 145 4.30 12.62 3.71
N PRO A 146 4.27 11.38 4.23
CA PRO A 146 3.42 11.04 5.36
C PRO A 146 3.72 11.89 6.59
N GLN A 147 2.66 12.33 7.28
CA GLN A 147 2.79 13.18 8.45
C GLN A 147 3.09 12.35 9.71
N ALA A 148 4.20 12.65 10.38
CA ALA A 148 4.64 11.90 11.56
C ALA A 148 3.60 11.87 12.69
N GLY A 149 2.85 12.95 12.90
CA GLY A 149 1.77 13.03 13.89
C GLY A 149 0.63 12.08 13.58
N SER A 150 0.19 12.05 12.31
CA SER A 150 -0.86 11.14 11.82
C SER A 150 -0.40 9.67 11.88
N TYR A 151 0.83 9.38 11.47
CA TYR A 151 1.42 8.05 11.58
C TYR A 151 1.43 7.52 13.03
N LYS A 152 1.92 8.33 13.98
CA LYS A 152 1.91 7.98 15.42
C LYS A 152 0.48 7.74 15.93
N LYS A 153 -0.49 8.54 15.47
CA LYS A 153 -1.90 8.37 15.81
C LYS A 153 -2.47 7.08 15.21
N ALA A 154 -2.13 6.76 13.96
CA ALA A 154 -2.55 5.53 13.29
C ALA A 154 -2.04 4.28 14.02
N LEU A 155 -0.76 4.25 14.41
CA LEU A 155 -0.18 3.17 15.21
C LEU A 155 -0.93 2.95 16.53
N ARG A 156 -1.13 4.03 17.29
CA ARG A 156 -1.86 3.97 18.57
C ARG A 156 -3.30 3.52 18.39
N ASN A 157 -3.94 3.94 17.29
CA ASN A 157 -5.32 3.56 16.99
C ASN A 157 -5.43 2.06 16.69
N VAL A 158 -4.52 1.51 15.87
CA VAL A 158 -4.50 0.06 15.60
C VAL A 158 -4.25 -0.72 16.89
N TYR A 159 -3.30 -0.30 17.71
CA TYR A 159 -3.02 -0.95 18.98
C TYR A 159 -4.22 -0.93 19.94
N LYS A 160 -4.88 0.22 20.09
CA LYS A 160 -6.01 0.36 21.04
C LYS A 160 -7.32 -0.25 20.54
N ASN A 161 -7.52 -0.32 19.23
CA ASN A 161 -8.76 -0.75 18.59
C ASN A 161 -8.48 -1.90 17.60
N TYR A 162 -7.70 -2.88 18.05
CA TYR A 162 -7.17 -3.94 17.19
C TYR A 162 -8.27 -4.75 16.50
N ASP A 163 -9.32 -5.14 17.20
CA ASP A 163 -10.46 -5.87 16.63
C ASP A 163 -11.13 -5.14 15.45
N ARG A 164 -11.18 -3.81 15.54
CA ARG A 164 -11.67 -2.99 14.43
C ARG A 164 -10.73 -3.01 13.22
N ALA A 165 -9.42 -3.01 13.46
CA ALA A 165 -8.43 -3.11 12.39
C ALA A 165 -8.50 -4.49 11.72
N VAL A 166 -8.59 -5.56 12.50
CA VAL A 166 -8.79 -6.93 12.02
C VAL A 166 -10.09 -7.08 11.22
N SER A 167 -11.20 -6.52 11.71
CA SER A 167 -12.46 -6.55 10.97
C SER A 167 -12.38 -5.87 9.59
N LYS A 168 -11.65 -4.74 9.50
CA LYS A 168 -11.38 -4.09 8.21
C LYS A 168 -10.50 -4.94 7.31
N ALA A 169 -9.42 -5.52 7.86
CA ALA A 169 -8.50 -6.38 7.12
C ALA A 169 -9.20 -7.64 6.58
N LYS A 170 -10.09 -8.25 7.36
CA LYS A 170 -10.94 -9.35 6.91
C LYS A 170 -11.81 -8.98 5.70
N THR A 171 -12.52 -7.86 5.79
CA THR A 171 -13.33 -7.36 4.68
C THR A 171 -12.47 -7.07 3.45
N LEU A 172 -11.27 -6.49 3.63
CA LEU A 172 -10.34 -6.21 2.55
C LEU A 172 -9.84 -7.50 1.90
N LYS A 173 -9.44 -8.49 2.70
CA LYS A 173 -9.02 -9.81 2.21
C LYS A 173 -10.09 -10.45 1.35
N GLU A 174 -11.34 -10.50 1.82
CA GLU A 174 -12.47 -11.07 1.07
C GLU A 174 -12.64 -10.40 -0.30
N ILE A 175 -12.52 -9.07 -0.36
CA ILE A 175 -12.63 -8.32 -1.61
C ILE A 175 -11.43 -8.59 -2.52
N ILE A 176 -10.20 -8.54 -1.99
CA ILE A 176 -8.99 -8.75 -2.79
C ILE A 176 -8.96 -10.16 -3.38
N THR A 177 -9.24 -11.20 -2.57
CA THR A 177 -9.24 -12.59 -3.03
C THR A 177 -10.33 -12.87 -4.07
N THR A 178 -11.38 -12.05 -4.10
CA THR A 178 -12.48 -12.18 -5.08
C THR A 178 -12.24 -11.34 -6.34
N GLU A 179 -11.69 -10.12 -6.20
CA GLU A 179 -11.60 -9.16 -7.31
C GLU A 179 -10.25 -9.16 -8.03
N PHE A 180 -9.18 -9.67 -7.38
CA PHE A 180 -7.84 -9.71 -7.94
C PHE A 180 -7.40 -11.15 -8.28
N THR A 181 -8.32 -11.93 -8.88
CA THR A 181 -7.96 -13.22 -9.48
C THR A 181 -7.33 -13.01 -10.85
N GLU A 182 -6.54 -13.97 -11.30
CA GLU A 182 -5.89 -13.94 -12.61
C GLU A 182 -6.90 -13.74 -13.74
N GLU A 183 -7.99 -14.49 -13.72
CA GLU A 183 -9.04 -14.40 -14.75
C GLU A 183 -9.65 -12.99 -14.80
N LYS A 184 -10.00 -12.42 -13.64
CA LYS A 184 -10.59 -11.07 -13.60
C LYS A 184 -9.63 -9.99 -14.04
N GLN A 185 -8.34 -10.09 -13.68
CA GLN A 185 -7.35 -9.11 -14.09
C GLN A 185 -7.03 -9.23 -15.59
N ASN A 186 -6.94 -10.46 -16.12
CA ASN A 186 -6.77 -10.68 -17.55
C ASN A 186 -7.98 -10.16 -18.34
N GLN A 187 -9.22 -10.41 -17.87
CA GLN A 187 -10.42 -9.87 -18.53
C GLN A 187 -10.41 -8.34 -18.53
N LYS A 188 -10.10 -7.68 -17.40
CA LYS A 188 -9.99 -6.22 -17.33
C LYS A 188 -8.95 -5.66 -18.30
N PHE A 189 -7.82 -6.35 -18.45
CA PHE A 189 -6.78 -5.97 -19.40
C PHE A 189 -7.30 -6.05 -20.85
N VAL A 190 -7.93 -7.17 -21.21
CA VAL A 190 -8.52 -7.37 -22.55
C VAL A 190 -9.58 -6.31 -22.83
N ASP A 191 -10.50 -6.08 -21.88
CA ASP A 191 -11.54 -5.06 -22.01
C ASP A 191 -10.96 -3.66 -22.25
N ALA A 192 -9.93 -3.29 -21.50
CA ALA A 192 -9.25 -1.99 -21.65
C ALA A 192 -8.55 -1.85 -23.03
N VAL A 193 -7.92 -2.92 -23.52
CA VAL A 193 -7.31 -2.93 -24.86
C VAL A 193 -8.38 -2.78 -25.94
N LEU A 194 -9.47 -3.51 -25.85
CA LEU A 194 -10.58 -3.42 -26.81
C LEU A 194 -11.25 -2.04 -26.80
N GLU A 195 -11.42 -1.44 -25.64
CA GLU A 195 -11.94 -0.08 -25.50
C GLU A 195 -11.00 0.95 -26.17
N ALA A 196 -9.70 0.81 -25.93
CA ALA A 196 -8.70 1.70 -26.55
C ALA A 196 -8.67 1.55 -28.08
N LEU A 197 -8.75 0.34 -28.61
CA LEU A 197 -8.80 0.07 -30.05
C LEU A 197 -10.08 0.62 -30.69
N ASN A 198 -11.23 0.47 -30.05
CA ASN A 198 -12.49 1.03 -30.53
C ASN A 198 -12.46 2.57 -30.51
N GLY A 199 -11.88 3.16 -29.48
CA GLY A 199 -11.65 4.61 -29.41
C GLY A 199 -10.72 5.11 -30.51
N TYR A 200 -9.65 4.36 -30.81
CA TYR A 200 -8.72 4.68 -31.91
C TYR A 200 -9.39 4.61 -33.28
N ASN A 201 -10.17 3.58 -33.55
CA ASN A 201 -10.89 3.38 -34.81
C ASN A 201 -12.01 4.44 -35.04
N SER A 202 -12.46 5.11 -33.99
CA SER A 202 -13.45 6.19 -34.07
C SER A 202 -12.83 7.59 -34.21
N MET A 203 -11.50 7.71 -34.15
CA MET A 203 -10.81 8.98 -34.40
C MET A 203 -10.81 9.29 -35.90
N PRO A 204 -11.12 10.53 -36.29
CA PRO A 204 -10.95 10.94 -37.72
C PRO A 204 -9.48 10.77 -38.11
N GLU A 205 -9.23 10.26 -39.32
CA GLU A 205 -7.89 10.11 -39.87
C GLU A 205 -7.13 11.44 -39.74
N GLN A 206 -6.17 11.51 -38.87
CA GLN A 206 -5.23 12.61 -38.82
C GLN A 206 -4.26 12.40 -39.99
N VAL A 207 -4.45 13.14 -41.07
CA VAL A 207 -3.48 13.22 -42.17
C VAL A 207 -2.21 13.81 -41.59
N VAL A 208 -1.23 12.97 -41.28
CA VAL A 208 0.13 13.42 -40.98
C VAL A 208 0.77 13.78 -42.30
N THR A 209 0.77 15.07 -42.63
CA THR A 209 1.61 15.61 -43.72
C THR A 209 3.05 15.60 -43.18
N LEU A 210 3.89 14.75 -43.76
CA LEU A 210 5.34 14.71 -43.55
C LEU A 210 6.00 15.91 -44.25
#